data_613489615dc16068328a9a42901bbf21
#
_entry.id   613489615dc16068328a9a42901bbf21
#
_cell.length_a   1.000
_cell.length_b   1.000
_cell.length_c   1.000
_cell.angle_alpha   90.00
_cell.angle_beta   90.00
_cell.angle_gamma   90.00
#
_symmetry.space_group_name_H-M   'P 1'
#
loop_
_entity.id
_entity.type
_entity.pdbx_description
1 polymer ?
#
loop_
_entity_poly.entity_id
_entity_poly.type
_entity_poly.pdbx_seq_one_letter_code
_entity_poly.pdbx_strand_id
1 'polypeptide(L)'
;MPSGEFEKLKIYAYTDPGCGDDQLAALDENPITAMINPENYTLETKVEFNNGQAGGTSGSQPRFEKKPPGELAFEFLYDNTGIIDGNPREDISEDLAKLNDFLMGYDGDIHQTRFFKFVWGTSLMKGVCSSLSITYKLFNPDGKPIRAICKITIREVVEEEARVLEENNQSPDLTHFRIVKKGDTLPLMCFKIYGDSKYYIQVAQVNKLNNFRNLTVGNEIFFPPFDKTQN
;
A
#
# COMPACT_ATOMS: atom_id res chain seq x y z
N MET A 1 -15.50 -15.09 -27.71
CA MET A 1 -16.34 -14.20 -26.90
C MET A 1 -16.12 -14.61 -25.47
N PRO A 2 -15.74 -13.73 -24.53
CA PRO A 2 -15.69 -14.14 -23.15
C PRO A 2 -17.07 -14.61 -22.72
N SER A 3 -17.13 -15.71 -21.98
CA SER A 3 -18.35 -16.22 -21.35
C SER A 3 -18.94 -15.07 -20.53
N GLY A 4 -20.22 -14.74 -20.74
CA GLY A 4 -20.87 -13.58 -20.13
C GLY A 4 -21.14 -13.69 -18.63
N GLU A 5 -20.28 -14.36 -17.89
CA GLU A 5 -20.29 -14.41 -16.43
C GLU A 5 -19.65 -13.13 -15.89
N PHE A 6 -20.43 -12.38 -15.14
CA PHE A 6 -19.93 -11.20 -14.43
C PHE A 6 -18.92 -11.64 -13.38
N GLU A 7 -17.69 -11.16 -13.51
CA GLU A 7 -16.67 -11.39 -12.50
C GLU A 7 -17.07 -10.68 -11.20
N LYS A 8 -17.04 -11.44 -10.10
CA LYS A 8 -17.42 -10.91 -8.77
C LYS A 8 -16.20 -10.37 -8.05
N LEU A 9 -16.41 -9.33 -7.25
CA LEU A 9 -15.41 -8.84 -6.32
C LEU A 9 -15.08 -9.92 -5.28
N LYS A 10 -13.79 -10.20 -5.13
CA LYS A 10 -13.25 -11.16 -4.17
C LYS A 10 -12.27 -10.45 -3.24
N ILE A 11 -12.32 -10.84 -1.97
CA ILE A 11 -11.42 -10.35 -0.91
C ILE A 11 -10.64 -11.53 -0.40
N TYR A 12 -9.32 -11.51 -0.65
CA TYR A 12 -8.39 -12.52 -0.16
C TYR A 12 -7.70 -11.99 1.10
N ALA A 13 -7.65 -12.81 2.15
CA ALA A 13 -6.94 -12.50 3.40
C ALA A 13 -5.57 -13.17 3.43
N TYR A 14 -4.55 -12.47 3.90
CA TYR A 14 -3.16 -12.90 3.97
C TYR A 14 -2.55 -12.58 5.32
N THR A 15 -1.49 -13.31 5.66
CA THR A 15 -0.69 -13.08 6.87
C THR A 15 0.48 -12.11 6.66
N ASP A 16 0.75 -11.72 5.40
CA ASP A 16 1.89 -10.86 5.02
C ASP A 16 1.45 -9.75 4.06
N PRO A 17 2.05 -8.54 4.14
CA PRO A 17 1.70 -7.40 3.28
C PRO A 17 1.98 -7.63 1.79
N GLY A 18 2.89 -8.54 1.44
CA GLY A 18 3.18 -8.93 0.06
C GLY A 18 2.03 -9.64 -0.63
N CYS A 19 1.09 -10.21 0.14
CA CYS A 19 -0.05 -10.99 -0.36
C CYS A 19 0.38 -12.05 -1.39
N GLY A 20 1.43 -12.81 -1.07
CA GLY A 20 1.90 -13.95 -1.85
C GLY A 20 0.98 -15.16 -1.70
N ASP A 21 0.87 -16.00 -2.72
CA ASP A 21 -0.06 -17.13 -2.72
C ASP A 21 0.26 -18.17 -1.64
N ASP A 22 1.50 -18.23 -1.16
CA ASP A 22 1.99 -19.05 -0.06
C ASP A 22 1.64 -18.51 1.34
N GLN A 23 1.09 -17.31 1.41
CA GLN A 23 0.80 -16.57 2.64
C GLN A 23 -0.70 -16.31 2.84
N LEU A 24 -1.55 -17.08 2.15
CA LEU A 24 -3.00 -17.05 2.37
C LEU A 24 -3.33 -17.42 3.82
N ALA A 25 -4.15 -16.57 4.48
CA ALA A 25 -4.62 -16.86 5.82
C ALA A 25 -5.48 -18.13 5.85
N ALA A 26 -5.23 -19.01 6.82
CA ALA A 26 -5.96 -20.26 7.03
C ALA A 26 -7.34 -19.99 7.67
N LEU A 27 -8.30 -19.55 6.88
CA LEU A 27 -9.67 -19.25 7.26
C LEU A 27 -10.62 -20.22 6.55
N ASP A 28 -11.76 -20.53 7.19
CA ASP A 28 -12.77 -21.44 6.63
C ASP A 28 -13.29 -20.98 5.27
N GLU A 29 -13.40 -19.66 5.07
CA GLU A 29 -13.80 -19.03 3.82
C GLU A 29 -12.76 -17.97 3.43
N ASN A 30 -11.90 -18.30 2.48
CA ASN A 30 -10.93 -17.40 1.89
C ASN A 30 -10.72 -17.78 0.42
N PRO A 31 -11.15 -16.94 -0.55
CA PRO A 31 -11.64 -15.56 -0.42
C PRO A 31 -13.13 -15.44 -0.06
N ILE A 32 -13.50 -14.33 0.57
CA ILE A 32 -14.90 -13.89 0.61
C ILE A 32 -15.27 -13.32 -0.77
N THR A 33 -16.42 -13.76 -1.29
CA THR A 33 -16.95 -13.31 -2.58
C THR A 33 -18.19 -12.47 -2.37
N ALA A 34 -18.26 -11.30 -3.00
CA ALA A 34 -19.42 -10.43 -2.93
C ALA A 34 -20.68 -11.13 -3.47
N MET A 35 -21.78 -11.10 -2.71
CA MET A 35 -23.09 -11.59 -3.17
C MET A 35 -23.54 -10.80 -4.42
N ILE A 36 -23.46 -9.47 -4.33
CA ILE A 36 -23.61 -8.52 -5.43
C ILE A 36 -22.36 -7.65 -5.49
N ASN A 37 -21.88 -7.38 -6.70
CA ASN A 37 -20.78 -6.44 -6.88
C ASN A 37 -21.17 -5.05 -6.39
N PRO A 38 -20.25 -4.28 -5.80
CA PRO A 38 -20.47 -2.88 -5.49
C PRO A 38 -20.91 -2.09 -6.75
N GLU A 39 -21.81 -1.13 -6.60
CA GLU A 39 -22.17 -0.24 -7.71
C GLU A 39 -21.01 0.64 -8.13
N ASN A 40 -20.19 1.03 -7.17
CA ASN A 40 -19.01 1.85 -7.36
C ASN A 40 -17.95 1.56 -6.28
N TYR A 41 -16.75 2.01 -6.53
CA TYR A 41 -15.71 2.14 -5.51
C TYR A 41 -15.03 3.49 -5.67
N THR A 42 -14.53 4.02 -4.56
CA THR A 42 -13.79 5.28 -4.54
C THR A 42 -12.35 5.00 -4.13
N LEU A 43 -11.40 5.37 -4.99
CA LEU A 43 -9.98 5.36 -4.68
C LEU A 43 -9.54 6.79 -4.39
N GLU A 44 -9.17 7.06 -3.15
CA GLU A 44 -8.71 8.36 -2.70
C GLU A 44 -7.19 8.37 -2.54
N THR A 45 -6.52 9.28 -3.23
CA THR A 45 -5.09 9.53 -3.08
C THR A 45 -4.86 10.98 -2.70
N LYS A 46 -3.99 11.21 -1.71
CA LYS A 46 -3.70 12.56 -1.19
C LYS A 46 -2.21 12.86 -1.29
N VAL A 47 -1.90 14.15 -1.40
CA VAL A 47 -0.54 14.68 -1.22
C VAL A 47 -0.61 15.78 -0.19
N GLU A 48 0.21 15.69 0.84
CA GLU A 48 0.32 16.71 1.86
C GLU A 48 1.45 17.69 1.53
N PHE A 49 1.13 19.00 1.65
CA PHE A 49 2.06 20.09 1.42
C PHE A 49 2.21 20.92 2.69
N ASN A 50 3.44 21.26 3.03
CA ASN A 50 3.71 22.21 4.09
C ASN A 50 3.62 23.63 3.53
N ASN A 51 2.70 24.42 4.06
CA ASN A 51 2.44 25.82 3.67
C ASN A 51 3.12 26.80 4.64
N GLY A 52 4.29 26.49 5.18
CA GLY A 52 5.04 27.38 6.06
C GLY A 52 5.29 28.76 5.41
N GLN A 53 4.54 29.77 5.81
CA GLN A 53 4.76 31.15 5.37
C GLN A 53 5.67 31.86 6.37
N ALA A 54 6.82 32.34 5.91
CA ALA A 54 7.67 33.20 6.72
C ALA A 54 6.99 34.54 6.91
N GLY A 55 7.04 35.13 8.14
CA GLY A 55 6.49 36.42 8.42
C GLY A 55 7.06 37.52 7.48
N GLY A 56 6.19 38.30 6.84
CA GLY A 56 6.57 39.38 5.93
C GLY A 56 6.65 39.05 4.46
N THR A 57 6.29 37.83 4.03
CA THR A 57 6.23 37.43 2.61
C THR A 57 4.78 37.45 2.09
N SER A 58 4.57 37.91 0.85
CA SER A 58 3.26 38.05 0.21
C SER A 58 2.74 36.75 -0.42
N GLY A 59 3.40 35.59 -0.21
CA GLY A 59 2.98 34.29 -0.70
C GLY A 59 3.80 33.16 -0.10
N SER A 60 3.18 31.98 0.07
CA SER A 60 3.89 30.74 0.42
C SER A 60 4.00 29.85 -0.81
N GLN A 61 5.16 29.28 -1.04
CA GLN A 61 5.30 28.17 -2.00
C GLN A 61 5.01 26.86 -1.25
N PRO A 62 4.01 26.07 -1.70
CA PRO A 62 3.73 24.79 -1.10
C PRO A 62 4.93 23.86 -1.30
N ARG A 63 5.49 23.34 -0.21
CA ARG A 63 6.54 22.33 -0.25
C ARG A 63 5.92 20.97 -0.02
N PHE A 64 6.28 20.00 -0.86
CA PHE A 64 5.89 18.61 -0.67
C PHE A 64 6.33 18.15 0.72
N GLU A 65 5.41 17.56 1.48
CA GLU A 65 5.69 17.00 2.79
C GLU A 65 5.69 15.47 2.71
N LYS A 66 4.57 14.87 2.34
CA LYS A 66 4.43 13.42 2.17
C LYS A 66 3.25 13.06 1.28
N LYS A 67 3.26 11.81 0.79
CA LYS A 67 2.13 11.17 0.13
C LYS A 67 1.61 10.06 1.05
N PRO A 68 0.48 10.27 1.76
CA PRO A 68 -0.13 9.22 2.57
C PRO A 68 -0.52 8.01 1.69
N PRO A 69 -0.63 6.81 2.28
CA PRO A 69 -1.20 5.65 1.58
C PRO A 69 -2.58 5.96 1.02
N GLY A 70 -2.89 5.39 -0.15
CA GLY A 70 -4.22 5.48 -0.76
C GLY A 70 -5.28 4.80 0.09
N GLU A 71 -6.55 5.23 -0.07
CA GLU A 71 -7.70 4.60 0.57
C GLU A 71 -8.71 4.18 -0.49
N LEU A 72 -9.18 2.93 -0.40
CA LEU A 72 -10.22 2.36 -1.23
C LEU A 72 -11.48 2.17 -0.39
N ALA A 73 -12.60 2.76 -0.81
CA ALA A 73 -13.88 2.62 -0.15
C ALA A 73 -14.94 2.08 -1.11
N PHE A 74 -15.76 1.14 -0.64
CA PHE A 74 -16.90 0.59 -1.38
C PHE A 74 -17.95 0.03 -0.44
N GLU A 75 -19.13 -0.28 -0.98
CA GLU A 75 -20.27 -0.78 -0.21
C GLU A 75 -20.73 -2.13 -0.73
N PHE A 76 -20.93 -3.09 0.18
CA PHE A 76 -21.54 -4.38 -0.08
C PHE A 76 -22.98 -4.42 0.41
N LEU A 77 -23.85 -5.06 -0.37
CA LEU A 77 -25.17 -5.44 0.07
C LEU A 77 -25.18 -6.89 0.56
N TYR A 78 -25.62 -7.09 1.80
CA TYR A 78 -26.03 -8.38 2.35
C TYR A 78 -27.55 -8.47 2.38
N ASP A 79 -28.11 -9.49 1.73
CA ASP A 79 -29.57 -9.64 1.57
C ASP A 79 -29.98 -11.11 1.70
N ASN A 80 -30.66 -11.42 2.77
CA ASN A 80 -31.21 -12.75 3.06
C ASN A 80 -32.72 -12.86 2.75
N THR A 81 -33.30 -11.91 1.99
CA THR A 81 -34.70 -11.99 1.55
C THR A 81 -34.98 -13.10 0.54
N GLY A 82 -33.91 -13.67 -0.05
CA GLY A 82 -34.04 -14.66 -1.14
C GLY A 82 -34.32 -14.06 -2.51
N ILE A 83 -34.43 -12.73 -2.63
CA ILE A 83 -34.68 -12.08 -3.92
C ILE A 83 -33.47 -12.23 -4.87
N ILE A 84 -32.26 -12.28 -4.30
CA ILE A 84 -30.99 -12.27 -5.05
C ILE A 84 -30.55 -13.70 -5.39
N ASP A 85 -30.50 -14.59 -4.39
CA ASP A 85 -29.97 -15.94 -4.49
C ASP A 85 -31.03 -17.05 -4.52
N GLY A 86 -32.29 -16.69 -4.39
CA GLY A 86 -33.42 -17.64 -4.32
C GLY A 86 -33.54 -18.37 -2.97
N ASN A 87 -32.68 -18.05 -1.98
CA ASN A 87 -32.61 -18.75 -0.71
C ASN A 87 -32.93 -17.79 0.45
N PRO A 88 -34.20 -17.62 0.85
CA PRO A 88 -34.53 -16.76 1.97
C PRO A 88 -33.99 -17.35 3.29
N ARG A 89 -33.37 -16.49 4.10
CA ARG A 89 -32.86 -16.81 5.42
C ARG A 89 -33.42 -15.85 6.45
N GLU A 90 -33.55 -16.29 7.70
CA GLU A 90 -34.24 -15.52 8.72
C GLU A 90 -33.39 -14.40 9.34
N ASP A 91 -32.06 -14.48 9.23
CA ASP A 91 -31.13 -13.59 9.92
C ASP A 91 -29.82 -13.49 9.14
N ILE A 92 -29.23 -12.29 9.11
CA ILE A 92 -27.89 -12.04 8.54
C ILE A 92 -26.80 -11.84 9.61
N SER A 93 -27.13 -11.92 10.89
CA SER A 93 -26.23 -11.57 11.97
C SER A 93 -24.98 -12.45 11.99
N GLU A 94 -25.13 -13.74 11.67
CA GLU A 94 -24.01 -14.68 11.62
C GLU A 94 -23.08 -14.37 10.44
N ASP A 95 -23.64 -14.08 9.25
CA ASP A 95 -22.85 -13.72 8.07
C ASP A 95 -22.07 -12.42 8.30
N LEU A 96 -22.70 -11.45 8.98
CA LEU A 96 -22.04 -10.18 9.32
C LEU A 96 -20.98 -10.35 10.41
N ALA A 97 -21.18 -11.26 11.38
CA ALA A 97 -20.18 -11.59 12.37
C ALA A 97 -18.94 -12.23 11.73
N LYS A 98 -19.13 -13.16 10.78
CA LYS A 98 -18.06 -13.78 9.99
C LYS A 98 -17.31 -12.72 9.17
N LEU A 99 -18.02 -11.81 8.50
CA LEU A 99 -17.39 -10.71 7.75
C LEU A 99 -16.57 -9.81 8.67
N ASN A 100 -17.11 -9.47 9.84
CA ASN A 100 -16.40 -8.63 10.81
C ASN A 100 -15.12 -9.33 11.31
N ASP A 101 -15.19 -10.62 11.68
CA ASP A 101 -14.01 -11.37 12.09
C ASP A 101 -12.98 -11.51 10.94
N PHE A 102 -13.45 -11.76 9.73
CA PHE A 102 -12.59 -11.84 8.56
C PHE A 102 -11.82 -10.55 8.34
N LEU A 103 -12.49 -9.38 8.37
CA LEU A 103 -11.89 -8.08 8.05
C LEU A 103 -11.17 -7.41 9.21
N MET A 104 -11.68 -7.56 10.44
CA MET A 104 -11.22 -6.83 11.61
C MET A 104 -10.64 -7.74 12.70
N GLY A 105 -10.73 -9.07 12.50
CA GLY A 105 -10.24 -10.04 13.47
C GLY A 105 -8.74 -9.93 13.68
N TYR A 106 -8.33 -10.07 14.94
CA TYR A 106 -6.93 -10.16 15.34
C TYR A 106 -6.40 -11.56 15.01
N ASP A 107 -5.28 -11.61 14.33
CA ASP A 107 -4.59 -12.85 14.03
C ASP A 107 -3.42 -13.03 15.01
N GLY A 108 -3.49 -14.12 15.82
CA GLY A 108 -2.52 -14.39 16.86
C GLY A 108 -1.13 -14.75 16.36
N ASP A 109 -1.01 -15.27 15.15
CA ASP A 109 0.28 -15.69 14.59
C ASP A 109 1.11 -14.48 14.12
N ILE A 110 0.45 -13.46 13.60
CA ILE A 110 1.09 -12.23 13.12
C ILE A 110 0.98 -11.05 14.09
N HIS A 111 0.28 -11.24 15.22
CA HIS A 111 0.06 -10.23 16.27
C HIS A 111 -0.56 -8.91 15.78
N GLN A 112 -1.40 -8.95 14.74
CA GLN A 112 -2.12 -7.80 14.18
C GLN A 112 -3.34 -8.23 13.36
N THR A 113 -4.03 -7.29 12.73
CA THR A 113 -5.08 -7.59 11.74
C THR A 113 -4.46 -8.11 10.46
N ARG A 114 -5.23 -8.88 9.69
CA ARG A 114 -4.81 -9.49 8.44
C ARG A 114 -4.60 -8.45 7.33
N PHE A 115 -3.84 -8.82 6.31
CA PHE A 115 -3.69 -8.07 5.08
C PHE A 115 -4.68 -8.59 4.03
N PHE A 116 -5.09 -7.73 3.11
CA PHE A 116 -6.11 -8.07 2.13
C PHE A 116 -5.68 -7.70 0.72
N LYS A 117 -6.06 -8.55 -0.24
CA LYS A 117 -5.98 -8.26 -1.66
C LYS A 117 -7.40 -8.23 -2.22
N PHE A 118 -7.77 -7.08 -2.75
CA PHE A 118 -9.07 -6.85 -3.38
C PHE A 118 -8.94 -7.05 -4.88
N VAL A 119 -9.77 -7.92 -5.44
CA VAL A 119 -9.72 -8.30 -6.85
C VAL A 119 -11.11 -8.20 -7.46
N TRP A 120 -11.24 -7.38 -8.50
CA TRP A 120 -12.42 -7.30 -9.33
C TRP A 120 -11.98 -7.04 -10.77
N GLY A 121 -11.99 -8.10 -11.57
CA GLY A 121 -11.36 -8.12 -12.89
C GLY A 121 -9.83 -8.06 -12.79
N THR A 122 -9.28 -6.86 -12.76
CA THR A 122 -7.88 -6.61 -12.39
C THR A 122 -7.77 -6.37 -10.88
N SER A 123 -6.61 -6.65 -10.29
CA SER A 123 -6.39 -6.36 -8.86
C SER A 123 -6.59 -4.87 -8.59
N LEU A 124 -7.44 -4.54 -7.61
CA LEU A 124 -7.75 -3.16 -7.25
C LEU A 124 -6.72 -2.58 -6.28
N MET A 125 -6.47 -3.28 -5.17
CA MET A 125 -5.60 -2.80 -4.10
C MET A 125 -5.16 -3.93 -3.18
N LYS A 126 -3.96 -3.78 -2.58
CA LYS A 126 -3.50 -4.51 -1.40
C LYS A 126 -3.53 -3.55 -0.19
N GLY A 127 -3.96 -4.03 0.96
CA GLY A 127 -4.02 -3.16 2.14
C GLY A 127 -4.59 -3.83 3.37
N VAL A 128 -4.83 -3.02 4.41
CA VAL A 128 -5.50 -3.43 5.64
C VAL A 128 -6.88 -2.80 5.73
N CYS A 129 -7.84 -3.50 6.32
CA CYS A 129 -9.15 -2.91 6.58
C CYS A 129 -9.01 -1.86 7.70
N SER A 130 -9.29 -0.60 7.37
CA SER A 130 -9.22 0.50 8.34
C SER A 130 -10.57 0.80 8.98
N SER A 131 -11.67 0.47 8.31
CA SER A 131 -13.02 0.70 8.82
C SER A 131 -14.03 -0.25 8.18
N LEU A 132 -14.92 -0.78 9.02
CA LEU A 132 -16.12 -1.51 8.63
C LEU A 132 -17.33 -0.83 9.30
N SER A 133 -18.28 -0.35 8.50
CA SER A 133 -19.54 0.24 8.99
C SER A 133 -20.71 -0.57 8.46
N ILE A 134 -21.57 -1.06 9.34
CA ILE A 134 -22.73 -1.90 8.99
C ILE A 134 -24.00 -1.10 9.26
N THR A 135 -24.79 -0.88 8.22
CA THR A 135 -26.10 -0.21 8.30
C THR A 135 -27.21 -1.20 8.02
N TYR A 136 -27.95 -1.57 9.05
CA TYR A 136 -29.12 -2.45 8.92
C TYR A 136 -30.28 -1.72 8.25
N LYS A 137 -30.89 -2.35 7.22
CA LYS A 137 -31.91 -1.73 6.38
C LYS A 137 -33.29 -2.37 6.48
N LEU A 138 -33.36 -3.68 6.70
CA LEU A 138 -34.62 -4.41 6.73
C LEU A 138 -34.57 -5.45 7.85
N PHE A 139 -35.68 -5.58 8.56
CA PHE A 139 -35.87 -6.52 9.65
C PHE A 139 -37.09 -7.39 9.37
N ASN A 140 -37.09 -8.63 9.85
CA ASN A 140 -38.25 -9.48 9.86
C ASN A 140 -39.22 -9.07 10.99
N PRO A 141 -40.45 -9.66 11.07
CA PRO A 141 -41.41 -9.34 12.13
C PRO A 141 -40.90 -9.64 13.56
N ASP A 142 -39.92 -10.54 13.73
CA ASP A 142 -39.33 -10.90 15.00
C ASP A 142 -38.18 -9.94 15.38
N GLY A 143 -37.89 -8.91 14.57
CA GLY A 143 -36.86 -7.91 14.80
C GLY A 143 -35.46 -8.34 14.40
N LYS A 144 -35.30 -9.50 13.73
CA LYS A 144 -33.99 -9.95 13.24
C LYS A 144 -33.67 -9.25 11.92
N PRO A 145 -32.41 -8.79 11.71
CA PRO A 145 -32.03 -8.13 10.48
C PRO A 145 -31.92 -9.13 9.33
N ILE A 146 -32.48 -8.78 8.17
CA ILE A 146 -32.46 -9.59 6.94
C ILE A 146 -31.80 -8.89 5.78
N ARG A 147 -31.49 -7.57 5.90
CA ARG A 147 -30.74 -6.80 4.92
C ARG A 147 -29.85 -5.75 5.59
N ALA A 148 -28.60 -5.66 5.14
CA ALA A 148 -27.66 -4.63 5.58
C ALA A 148 -26.76 -4.17 4.44
N ILE A 149 -26.27 -2.93 4.56
CA ILE A 149 -25.22 -2.37 3.73
C ILE A 149 -23.95 -2.31 4.58
N CYS A 150 -22.88 -2.92 4.11
CA CYS A 150 -21.56 -2.91 4.73
C CYS A 150 -20.65 -1.99 3.93
N LYS A 151 -20.25 -0.85 4.53
CA LYS A 151 -19.25 0.05 3.98
C LYS A 151 -17.88 -0.34 4.50
N ILE A 152 -16.97 -0.61 3.59
CA ILE A 152 -15.60 -1.05 3.89
C ILE A 152 -14.63 0.02 3.38
N THR A 153 -13.69 0.39 4.23
CA THR A 153 -12.56 1.27 3.85
C THR A 153 -11.26 0.51 4.06
N ILE A 154 -10.45 0.50 3.04
CA ILE A 154 -9.16 -0.17 2.99
C ILE A 154 -8.08 0.88 2.87
N ARG A 155 -7.03 0.74 3.66
CA ARG A 155 -5.82 1.54 3.56
C ARG A 155 -4.74 0.74 2.86
N GLU A 156 -4.18 1.33 1.82
CA GLU A 156 -3.08 0.75 1.06
C GLU A 156 -1.89 0.44 1.96
N VAL A 157 -1.29 -0.72 1.76
CA VAL A 157 -0.01 -1.10 2.37
C VAL A 157 1.01 -1.26 1.26
N VAL A 158 2.08 -0.49 1.34
CA VAL A 158 3.24 -0.59 0.45
C VAL A 158 4.28 -1.44 1.17
N GLU A 159 4.78 -2.45 0.49
CA GLU A 159 5.89 -3.27 1.02
C GLU A 159 7.10 -2.38 1.32
N GLU A 160 7.74 -2.59 2.46
CA GLU A 160 8.88 -1.79 2.90
C GLU A 160 10.02 -1.81 1.86
N GLU A 161 10.27 -2.96 1.24
CA GLU A 161 11.28 -3.10 0.19
C GLU A 161 10.94 -2.29 -1.06
N ALA A 162 9.67 -2.29 -1.50
CA ALA A 162 9.19 -1.50 -2.63
C ALA A 162 9.27 0.00 -2.32
N ARG A 163 8.91 0.40 -1.09
CA ARG A 163 9.02 1.78 -0.62
C ARG A 163 10.47 2.27 -0.63
N VAL A 164 11.39 1.48 -0.09
CA VAL A 164 12.83 1.82 -0.08
C VAL A 164 13.39 1.93 -1.49
N LEU A 165 12.95 1.08 -2.42
CA LEU A 165 13.36 1.16 -3.83
C LEU A 165 12.82 2.42 -4.51
N GLU A 166 11.57 2.80 -4.27
CA GLU A 166 10.99 4.03 -4.81
C GLU A 166 11.66 5.29 -4.23
N GLU A 167 11.86 5.33 -2.92
CA GLU A 167 12.54 6.44 -2.25
C GLU A 167 14.00 6.59 -2.72
N ASN A 168 14.73 5.48 -2.91
CA ASN A 168 16.09 5.49 -3.43
C ASN A 168 16.19 5.93 -4.92
N ASN A 169 15.13 5.72 -5.71
CA ASN A 169 15.13 6.12 -7.13
C ASN A 169 14.78 7.60 -7.33
N GLN A 170 14.18 8.28 -6.36
CA GLN A 170 13.63 9.63 -6.53
C GLN A 170 14.40 10.71 -5.76
N SER A 171 15.37 10.37 -4.93
CA SER A 171 16.05 11.37 -4.09
C SER A 171 17.48 11.64 -4.54
N PRO A 172 17.72 12.71 -5.32
CA PRO A 172 19.08 13.21 -5.55
C PRO A 172 19.70 13.81 -4.28
N ASP A 173 18.91 14.00 -3.24
CA ASP A 173 19.26 14.77 -2.04
C ASP A 173 19.61 13.90 -0.82
N LEU A 174 19.48 12.57 -0.93
CA LEU A 174 19.81 11.65 0.15
C LEU A 174 21.30 11.27 0.11
N THR A 175 21.90 11.39 1.27
CA THR A 175 23.22 10.83 1.57
C THR A 175 23.21 9.32 1.35
N HIS A 176 23.95 8.83 0.37
CA HIS A 176 24.02 7.41 0.07
C HIS A 176 25.31 6.80 0.62
N PHE A 177 25.19 5.75 1.43
CA PHE A 177 26.30 4.86 1.74
C PHE A 177 26.27 3.66 0.80
N ARG A 178 27.42 3.29 0.24
CA ARG A 178 27.57 2.12 -0.63
C ARG A 178 28.82 1.34 -0.26
N ILE A 179 28.65 0.03 -0.14
CA ILE A 179 29.76 -0.89 0.08
C ILE A 179 30.40 -1.21 -1.27
N VAL A 180 31.72 -1.06 -1.36
CA VAL A 180 32.51 -1.35 -2.55
C VAL A 180 32.46 -2.84 -2.85
N LYS A 181 32.04 -3.20 -4.06
CA LYS A 181 32.04 -4.58 -4.58
C LYS A 181 33.21 -4.78 -5.53
N LYS A 182 33.56 -6.05 -5.78
CA LYS A 182 34.58 -6.40 -6.76
C LYS A 182 34.23 -5.86 -8.15
N GLY A 183 35.11 -5.04 -8.71
CA GLY A 183 34.93 -4.39 -10.02
C GLY A 183 34.33 -2.98 -9.96
N ASP A 184 33.94 -2.48 -8.79
CA ASP A 184 33.49 -1.10 -8.65
C ASP A 184 34.65 -0.11 -8.77
N THR A 185 34.36 1.01 -9.46
CA THR A 185 35.25 2.16 -9.52
C THR A 185 34.48 3.40 -9.05
N LEU A 186 35.19 4.35 -8.42
CA LEU A 186 34.53 5.54 -7.89
C LEU A 186 33.75 6.33 -8.96
N PRO A 187 34.27 6.55 -10.19
CA PRO A 187 33.50 7.19 -11.26
C PRO A 187 32.23 6.42 -11.66
N LEU A 188 32.27 5.07 -11.67
CA LEU A 188 31.10 4.25 -12.00
C LEU A 188 30.05 4.33 -10.88
N MET A 189 30.46 4.34 -9.63
CA MET A 189 29.57 4.50 -8.48
C MET A 189 28.91 5.89 -8.49
N CYS A 190 29.68 6.95 -8.78
CA CYS A 190 29.14 8.30 -8.94
C CYS A 190 28.13 8.39 -10.11
N PHE A 191 28.41 7.76 -11.24
CA PHE A 191 27.48 7.71 -12.35
C PHE A 191 26.16 7.03 -11.98
N LYS A 192 26.22 5.92 -11.24
CA LYS A 192 25.02 5.20 -10.77
C LYS A 192 24.17 6.02 -9.80
N ILE A 193 24.77 6.89 -8.98
CA ILE A 193 24.09 7.66 -7.92
C ILE A 193 23.65 9.04 -8.41
N TYR A 194 24.54 9.77 -9.09
CA TYR A 194 24.31 11.17 -9.50
C TYR A 194 23.91 11.32 -10.97
N GLY A 195 24.02 10.24 -11.75
CA GLY A 195 23.85 10.28 -13.21
C GLY A 195 25.04 10.87 -13.96
N ASP A 196 26.12 11.27 -13.27
CA ASP A 196 27.32 11.86 -13.85
C ASP A 196 28.57 11.41 -13.09
N SER A 197 29.58 10.96 -13.83
CA SER A 197 30.82 10.48 -13.26
C SER A 197 31.73 11.60 -12.73
N LYS A 198 31.54 12.86 -13.16
CA LYS A 198 32.41 14.01 -12.80
C LYS A 198 32.54 14.26 -11.27
N TYR A 199 31.55 13.82 -10.49
CA TYR A 199 31.54 14.02 -9.04
C TYR A 199 32.53 13.15 -8.28
N TYR A 200 33.27 12.24 -8.92
CA TYR A 200 34.17 11.30 -8.24
C TYR A 200 35.27 11.98 -7.42
N ILE A 201 35.76 13.14 -7.85
CA ILE A 201 36.80 13.90 -7.12
C ILE A 201 36.25 14.43 -5.79
N GLN A 202 35.03 15.00 -5.83
CA GLN A 202 34.35 15.56 -4.66
C GLN A 202 34.02 14.44 -3.66
N VAL A 203 33.51 13.30 -4.16
CA VAL A 203 33.24 12.12 -3.33
C VAL A 203 34.54 11.58 -2.71
N ALA A 204 35.64 11.53 -3.45
CA ALA A 204 36.96 11.11 -2.92
C ALA A 204 37.40 12.03 -1.81
N GLN A 205 37.26 13.34 -1.95
CA GLN A 205 37.64 14.34 -0.94
C GLN A 205 36.82 14.19 0.35
N VAL A 206 35.52 14.08 0.25
CA VAL A 206 34.59 13.92 1.39
C VAL A 206 34.94 12.63 2.17
N ASN A 207 35.22 11.54 1.45
CA ASN A 207 35.62 10.27 2.07
C ASN A 207 37.11 10.18 2.46
N LYS A 208 37.89 11.23 2.26
CA LYS A 208 39.33 11.29 2.54
C LYS A 208 40.10 10.13 1.90
N LEU A 209 39.71 9.76 0.66
CA LEU A 209 40.36 8.67 -0.07
C LEU A 209 41.68 9.13 -0.66
N ASN A 210 42.76 8.62 -0.15
CA ASN A 210 44.11 8.90 -0.69
C ASN A 210 44.35 8.24 -2.05
N ASN A 211 43.67 7.13 -2.33
CA ASN A 211 43.71 6.42 -3.61
C ASN A 211 42.31 6.02 -4.08
N PHE A 212 41.65 6.92 -4.80
CA PHE A 212 40.30 6.70 -5.33
C PHE A 212 40.28 5.78 -6.56
N ARG A 213 41.45 5.47 -7.15
CA ARG A 213 41.57 4.55 -8.29
C ARG A 213 41.51 3.09 -7.89
N ASN A 214 41.85 2.80 -6.64
CA ASN A 214 41.95 1.44 -6.09
C ASN A 214 41.10 1.38 -4.81
N LEU A 215 39.79 1.08 -4.97
CA LEU A 215 38.88 0.96 -3.85
C LEU A 215 39.07 -0.43 -3.20
N THR A 216 39.07 -0.48 -1.89
CA THR A 216 39.09 -1.74 -1.15
C THR A 216 37.70 -2.32 -1.08
N VAL A 217 37.52 -3.55 -1.56
CA VAL A 217 36.23 -4.29 -1.49
C VAL A 217 35.83 -4.43 -0.03
N GLY A 218 34.56 -4.14 0.26
CA GLY A 218 34.00 -4.14 1.61
C GLY A 218 34.04 -2.78 2.32
N ASN A 219 34.79 -1.81 1.81
CA ASN A 219 34.77 -0.45 2.37
C ASN A 219 33.43 0.23 2.04
N GLU A 220 32.96 1.01 3.01
CA GLU A 220 31.78 1.86 2.85
C GLU A 220 32.21 3.24 2.36
N ILE A 221 31.56 3.72 1.29
CA ILE A 221 31.79 5.04 0.70
C ILE A 221 30.53 5.87 0.88
N PHE A 222 30.71 7.06 1.38
CA PHE A 222 29.71 8.07 1.60
C PHE A 222 29.53 8.94 0.35
N PHE A 223 28.32 9.10 -0.14
CA PHE A 223 27.96 9.93 -1.28
C PHE A 223 27.07 11.07 -0.81
N PRO A 224 27.61 12.26 -0.56
CA PRO A 224 26.83 13.42 -0.10
C PRO A 224 25.95 13.97 -1.23
N PRO A 225 24.85 14.69 -0.91
CA PRO A 225 24.11 15.43 -1.91
C PRO A 225 24.98 16.55 -2.52
N PHE A 226 24.95 16.69 -3.84
CA PHE A 226 25.60 17.80 -4.54
C PHE A 226 24.58 18.65 -5.25
N ASP A 227 24.63 19.97 -5.06
CA ASP A 227 23.83 20.91 -5.82
C ASP A 227 24.24 20.90 -7.31
N LYS A 228 23.29 20.56 -8.19
CA LYS A 228 23.51 20.53 -9.65
C LYS A 228 23.65 21.92 -10.29
N THR A 229 23.57 22.99 -9.50
CA THR A 229 23.50 24.40 -9.96
C THR A 229 24.85 25.13 -9.98
N GLN A 230 25.94 24.49 -9.60
CA GLN A 230 27.28 25.11 -9.75
C GLN A 230 28.00 24.52 -10.96
N ASN A 231 27.82 25.16 -12.09
CA ASN A 231 28.71 25.13 -13.25
C ASN A 231 29.40 26.49 -13.36
#